data_12385d04f5b811be6cb2c2e6328affda
#
_entry.id   12385d04f5b811be6cb2c2e6328affda
#
_cell.length_a   1.000
_cell.length_b   1.000
_cell.length_c   1.000
_cell.angle_alpha   90.00
_cell.angle_beta   90.00
_cell.angle_gamma   90.00
#
_symmetry.space_group_name_H-M   'P 1'
#
loop_
_entity.id
_entity.type
_entity.pdbx_description
1 polymer ?
#
loop_
_entity_poly.entity_id
_entity_poly.type
_entity_poly.pdbx_seq_one_letter_code
_entity_poly.pdbx_strand_id
1 'polypeptide(L)'
;MKAIVCEKYGLPEVLELKEVEKPVPASNEVLVKIRASSVNFNVLAYMLGKPALARLIGTGLLKPKVKIPGGDIAGIVEAVGRKVKQFKPGDEVFANLDGCGYGAFAEYAAVPEDVLAIKPVNLSFEEAAASVQAASVALQGLRQGQIKSGQKVLIYGASGGIGTFAVQIAKSFGVEVTGVCSTRNLDFVRSLGADRVIDYTKEDFTKNGLKYDLILATAGYNSIFKYKRTLNPNGSYVMIGGSMKGPHAMMQIAQGMLLGPLISTGGKKLGGLSAKASQPDLVFIKELMEAGKVKSVIDKSYPLDEVAAALRYYENRHTRGKVVITI
;
A
#
# COMPACT_ATOMS: atom_id res chain seq x y z
N MET A 1 25.89 -9.35 -4.07
CA MET A 1 24.57 -9.70 -3.55
C MET A 1 23.59 -10.01 -4.66
N LYS A 2 22.63 -10.90 -4.40
CA LYS A 2 21.55 -11.17 -5.36
C LYS A 2 20.51 -10.06 -5.33
N ALA A 3 20.02 -9.67 -6.51
CA ALA A 3 18.95 -8.69 -6.67
C ALA A 3 18.16 -8.93 -7.96
N ILE A 4 16.88 -8.56 -7.94
CA ILE A 4 16.06 -8.50 -9.15
C ILE A 4 16.33 -7.17 -9.85
N VAL A 5 16.73 -7.23 -11.12
CA VAL A 5 17.10 -6.07 -11.91
C VAL A 5 16.09 -5.84 -13.04
N CYS A 6 15.69 -4.57 -13.22
CA CYS A 6 14.78 -4.09 -14.26
C CYS A 6 15.50 -3.06 -15.15
N GLU A 7 16.05 -3.50 -16.30
CA GLU A 7 16.80 -2.63 -17.20
C GLU A 7 15.96 -1.95 -18.29
N LYS A 8 14.75 -2.44 -18.52
CA LYS A 8 13.80 -1.90 -19.50
C LYS A 8 12.38 -1.96 -19.00
N TYR A 9 11.54 -1.06 -19.46
CA TYR A 9 10.11 -1.14 -19.19
C TYR A 9 9.47 -2.37 -19.86
N GLY A 10 8.57 -3.04 -19.19
CA GLY A 10 7.89 -4.20 -19.74
C GLY A 10 7.04 -4.95 -18.71
N LEU A 11 6.54 -6.10 -19.15
CA LEU A 11 5.83 -7.07 -18.30
C LEU A 11 6.86 -7.74 -17.33
N PRO A 12 6.40 -8.49 -16.31
CA PRO A 12 7.28 -9.10 -15.32
C PRO A 12 8.45 -9.95 -15.87
N GLU A 13 8.36 -10.42 -17.12
CA GLU A 13 9.40 -11.19 -17.83
C GLU A 13 10.68 -10.39 -18.11
N VAL A 14 10.66 -9.08 -17.97
CA VAL A 14 11.86 -8.25 -18.13
C VAL A 14 12.76 -8.24 -16.90
N LEU A 15 12.29 -8.83 -15.80
CA LEU A 15 13.03 -8.93 -14.56
C LEU A 15 14.04 -10.07 -14.61
N GLU A 16 15.24 -9.80 -14.16
CA GLU A 16 16.34 -10.75 -14.13
C GLU A 16 16.95 -10.80 -12.72
N LEU A 17 17.17 -11.99 -12.18
CA LEU A 17 17.97 -12.16 -10.97
C LEU A 17 19.44 -12.03 -11.37
N LYS A 18 20.14 -11.07 -10.76
CA LYS A 18 21.57 -10.81 -11.02
C LYS A 18 22.36 -10.68 -9.73
N GLU A 19 23.66 -10.96 -9.82
CA GLU A 19 24.61 -10.53 -8.81
C GLU A 19 25.01 -9.07 -9.08
N VAL A 20 24.91 -8.24 -8.03
CA VAL A 20 25.25 -6.82 -8.06
C VAL A 20 26.11 -6.47 -6.84
N GLU A 21 26.77 -5.33 -6.88
CA GLU A 21 27.51 -4.83 -5.72
C GLU A 21 26.57 -4.62 -4.52
N LYS A 22 27.05 -4.98 -3.36
CA LYS A 22 26.37 -4.70 -2.09
C LYS A 22 26.46 -3.18 -1.81
N PRO A 23 25.35 -2.49 -1.50
CA PRO A 23 25.40 -1.07 -1.27
C PRO A 23 26.20 -0.74 0.00
N VAL A 24 26.88 0.39 -0.03
CA VAL A 24 27.55 0.98 1.13
C VAL A 24 26.66 2.11 1.64
N PRO A 25 26.24 2.08 2.91
CA PRO A 25 25.34 3.10 3.44
C PRO A 25 26.05 4.47 3.50
N ALA A 26 25.33 5.51 3.07
CA ALA A 26 25.78 6.88 3.24
C ALA A 26 25.76 7.28 4.75
N SER A 27 26.24 8.48 5.06
CA SER A 27 26.42 8.89 6.46
C SER A 27 25.13 8.85 7.31
N ASN A 28 23.96 9.03 6.71
CA ASN A 28 22.64 9.04 7.34
C ASN A 28 21.78 7.81 6.97
N GLU A 29 22.41 6.78 6.40
CA GLU A 29 21.71 5.57 5.97
C GLU A 29 22.10 4.37 6.86
N VAL A 30 21.19 3.41 6.86
CA VAL A 30 21.30 2.11 7.52
C VAL A 30 21.37 1.04 6.44
N LEU A 31 22.36 0.16 6.50
CA LEU A 31 22.43 -1.02 5.66
C LEU A 31 21.57 -2.12 6.28
N VAL A 32 20.50 -2.48 5.62
CA VAL A 32 19.58 -3.52 6.05
C VAL A 32 19.81 -4.80 5.25
N LYS A 33 20.06 -5.92 5.94
CA LYS A 33 19.97 -7.26 5.36
C LYS A 33 18.48 -7.63 5.31
N ILE A 34 17.91 -7.63 4.12
CA ILE A 34 16.49 -7.88 3.90
C ILE A 34 16.17 -9.35 4.16
N ARG A 35 15.06 -9.62 4.81
CA ARG A 35 14.49 -10.95 5.07
C ARG A 35 13.18 -11.17 4.33
N ALA A 36 12.41 -10.10 4.16
CA ALA A 36 11.18 -10.13 3.40
C ALA A 36 10.90 -8.77 2.75
N SER A 37 10.22 -8.82 1.64
CA SER A 37 9.64 -7.69 0.92
C SER A 37 8.18 -7.96 0.58
N SER A 38 7.46 -6.99 -0.01
CA SER A 38 6.11 -7.23 -0.47
C SER A 38 5.82 -6.60 -1.83
N VAL A 39 4.87 -7.23 -2.55
CA VAL A 39 4.43 -6.75 -3.86
C VAL A 39 3.40 -5.64 -3.68
N ASN A 40 3.61 -4.53 -4.38
CA ASN A 40 2.74 -3.37 -4.40
C ASN A 40 2.41 -2.92 -5.83
N PHE A 41 1.28 -2.22 -5.94
CA PHE A 41 0.84 -1.63 -7.19
C PHE A 41 1.87 -0.68 -7.82
N ASN A 42 2.55 0.13 -6.99
CA ASN A 42 3.54 1.10 -7.45
C ASN A 42 4.70 0.44 -8.17
N VAL A 43 5.16 -0.71 -7.69
CA VAL A 43 6.23 -1.49 -8.32
C VAL A 43 5.81 -1.94 -9.72
N LEU A 44 4.60 -2.51 -9.85
CA LEU A 44 4.08 -2.94 -11.15
C LEU A 44 3.89 -1.76 -12.09
N ALA A 45 3.32 -0.64 -11.63
CA ALA A 45 3.13 0.58 -12.42
C ALA A 45 4.47 1.16 -12.89
N TYR A 46 5.47 1.17 -12.00
CA TYR A 46 6.83 1.62 -12.29
C TYR A 46 7.47 0.77 -13.40
N MET A 47 7.45 -0.55 -13.26
CA MET A 47 8.00 -1.48 -14.25
C MET A 47 7.33 -1.37 -15.63
N LEU A 48 5.99 -1.20 -15.63
CA LEU A 48 5.23 -1.00 -16.87
C LEU A 48 5.46 0.39 -17.48
N GLY A 49 6.10 1.31 -16.74
CA GLY A 49 6.21 2.72 -17.12
C GLY A 49 4.85 3.38 -17.34
N LYS A 50 3.89 3.08 -16.49
CA LYS A 50 2.51 3.61 -16.57
C LYS A 50 2.17 4.47 -15.37
N PRO A 51 1.44 5.57 -15.56
CA PRO A 51 1.07 6.17 -16.85
C PRO A 51 2.30 6.70 -17.61
N ALA A 52 2.22 6.77 -18.94
CA ALA A 52 3.36 7.19 -19.78
C ALA A 52 3.93 8.59 -19.40
N LEU A 53 3.07 9.48 -18.88
CA LEU A 53 3.48 10.78 -18.37
C LEU A 53 4.50 10.67 -17.22
N ALA A 54 4.42 9.63 -16.38
CA ALA A 54 5.37 9.41 -15.29
C ALA A 54 6.81 9.22 -15.79
N ARG A 55 6.99 8.71 -17.02
CA ARG A 55 8.32 8.58 -17.65
C ARG A 55 8.98 9.95 -17.88
N LEU A 56 8.19 10.95 -18.21
CA LEU A 56 8.68 12.31 -18.45
C LEU A 56 9.06 13.02 -17.15
N ILE A 57 8.32 12.79 -16.06
CA ILE A 57 8.44 13.55 -14.82
C ILE A 57 9.24 12.86 -13.70
N GLY A 58 9.75 11.61 -13.92
CA GLY A 58 10.54 11.03 -12.84
C GLY A 58 11.01 9.59 -12.99
N THR A 59 10.27 8.71 -13.66
CA THR A 59 10.63 7.29 -13.68
C THR A 59 11.67 6.93 -14.75
N GLY A 60 11.95 7.83 -15.68
CA GLY A 60 12.94 7.67 -16.77
C GLY A 60 12.26 7.56 -18.15
N LEU A 61 12.77 8.28 -19.15
CA LEU A 61 12.11 8.42 -20.45
C LEU A 61 12.12 7.11 -21.24
N LEU A 62 13.28 6.52 -21.43
CA LEU A 62 13.49 5.32 -22.26
C LEU A 62 13.64 4.03 -21.45
N LYS A 63 14.18 4.11 -20.25
CA LYS A 63 14.41 3.00 -19.34
C LYS A 63 14.14 3.41 -17.89
N PRO A 64 13.84 2.47 -16.99
CA PRO A 64 13.68 2.76 -15.57
C PRO A 64 14.93 3.43 -14.99
N LYS A 65 14.76 4.49 -14.21
CA LYS A 65 15.86 5.11 -13.44
C LYS A 65 16.36 4.19 -12.34
N VAL A 66 15.43 3.59 -11.62
CA VAL A 66 15.72 2.64 -10.54
C VAL A 66 15.84 1.25 -11.16
N LYS A 67 16.98 0.63 -10.96
CA LYS A 67 17.28 -0.69 -11.54
C LYS A 67 16.72 -1.83 -10.69
N ILE A 68 16.70 -1.69 -9.37
CA ILE A 68 16.21 -2.72 -8.45
C ILE A 68 14.85 -2.27 -7.91
N PRO A 69 13.74 -2.90 -8.34
CA PRO A 69 12.40 -2.55 -7.87
C PRO A 69 12.14 -3.04 -6.44
N GLY A 70 10.91 -2.80 -5.95
CA GLY A 70 10.47 -3.17 -4.61
C GLY A 70 10.53 -2.00 -3.62
N GLY A 71 9.45 -1.80 -2.86
CA GLY A 71 9.31 -0.67 -1.96
C GLY A 71 9.26 -1.04 -0.48
N ASP A 72 8.76 -2.20 -0.11
CA ASP A 72 8.61 -2.63 1.28
C ASP A 72 9.73 -3.54 1.70
N ILE A 73 10.32 -3.30 2.85
CA ILE A 73 11.31 -4.19 3.45
C ILE A 73 10.98 -4.50 4.90
N ALA A 74 11.38 -5.70 5.33
CA ALA A 74 11.64 -6.04 6.73
C ALA A 74 12.94 -6.84 6.78
N GLY A 75 13.81 -6.55 7.76
CA GLY A 75 15.11 -7.16 7.82
C GLY A 75 15.90 -6.77 9.07
N ILE A 76 17.19 -7.03 9.05
CA ILE A 76 18.11 -6.82 10.17
C ILE A 76 19.14 -5.78 9.77
N VAL A 77 19.37 -4.81 10.63
CA VAL A 77 20.45 -3.83 10.47
C VAL A 77 21.79 -4.54 10.50
N GLU A 78 22.57 -4.40 9.42
CA GLU A 78 23.93 -4.93 9.33
C GLU A 78 25.00 -3.89 9.67
N ALA A 79 24.83 -2.66 9.19
CA ALA A 79 25.73 -1.56 9.42
C ALA A 79 24.99 -0.22 9.41
N VAL A 80 25.58 0.79 10.00
CA VAL A 80 25.00 2.14 10.07
C VAL A 80 26.01 3.19 9.64
N GLY A 81 25.53 4.23 8.96
CA GLY A 81 26.33 5.40 8.63
C GLY A 81 26.67 6.24 9.88
N ARG A 82 27.76 7.00 9.81
CA ARG A 82 28.34 7.74 10.97
C ARG A 82 27.39 8.77 11.62
N LYS A 83 26.32 9.20 10.96
CA LYS A 83 25.34 10.17 11.48
C LYS A 83 24.07 9.51 12.00
N VAL A 84 23.88 8.21 11.78
CA VAL A 84 22.74 7.44 12.30
C VAL A 84 22.76 7.42 13.81
N LYS A 85 21.62 7.65 14.44
CA LYS A 85 21.47 7.75 15.91
C LYS A 85 20.43 6.80 16.48
N GLN A 86 19.44 6.39 15.68
CA GLN A 86 18.27 5.65 16.15
C GLN A 86 18.43 4.14 16.06
N PHE A 87 19.39 3.66 15.25
CA PHE A 87 19.55 2.23 14.96
C PHE A 87 20.98 1.77 15.15
N LYS A 88 21.16 0.48 15.42
CA LYS A 88 22.43 -0.20 15.57
C LYS A 88 22.40 -1.57 14.87
N PRO A 89 23.56 -2.15 14.53
CA PRO A 89 23.65 -3.52 14.02
C PRO A 89 22.92 -4.51 14.93
N GLY A 90 22.13 -5.41 14.32
CA GLY A 90 21.29 -6.39 15.00
C GLY A 90 19.84 -5.96 15.23
N ASP A 91 19.50 -4.69 15.09
CA ASP A 91 18.11 -4.25 15.22
C ASP A 91 17.25 -4.83 14.09
N GLU A 92 16.08 -5.34 14.42
CA GLU A 92 15.06 -5.77 13.45
C GLU A 92 14.20 -4.57 13.06
N VAL A 93 14.14 -4.29 11.75
CA VAL A 93 13.54 -3.08 11.21
C VAL A 93 12.59 -3.37 10.05
N PHE A 94 11.71 -2.42 9.76
CA PHE A 94 10.87 -2.41 8.56
C PHE A 94 10.74 -0.99 8.01
N ALA A 95 10.57 -0.85 6.70
CA ALA A 95 10.55 0.46 6.04
C ALA A 95 9.82 0.45 4.69
N ASN A 96 9.34 1.64 4.31
CA ASN A 96 8.86 1.93 2.96
C ASN A 96 9.91 2.73 2.19
N LEU A 97 10.40 2.17 1.09
CA LEU A 97 11.41 2.78 0.23
C LEU A 97 10.80 3.61 -0.93
N ASP A 98 9.49 3.78 -0.98
CA ASP A 98 8.84 4.66 -1.95
C ASP A 98 9.34 6.10 -1.75
N GLY A 99 9.92 6.67 -2.82
CA GLY A 99 10.54 8.00 -2.75
C GLY A 99 12.01 8.00 -2.29
N CYS A 100 12.54 6.86 -1.82
CA CYS A 100 13.95 6.70 -1.38
C CYS A 100 14.80 5.89 -2.36
N GLY A 101 14.30 5.62 -3.59
CA GLY A 101 15.05 4.90 -4.62
C GLY A 101 14.68 3.43 -4.81
N TYR A 102 13.69 2.90 -4.09
CA TYR A 102 13.31 1.48 -4.11
C TYR A 102 14.46 0.56 -3.66
N GLY A 103 14.57 -0.66 -4.21
CA GLY A 103 15.67 -1.57 -3.92
C GLY A 103 15.31 -2.76 -3.04
N ALA A 104 14.01 -2.98 -2.75
CA ALA A 104 13.57 -3.99 -1.81
C ALA A 104 13.58 -5.44 -2.36
N PHE A 105 13.70 -5.64 -3.68
CA PHE A 105 13.86 -6.98 -4.25
C PHE A 105 15.34 -7.34 -4.39
N ALA A 106 16.04 -7.34 -3.27
CA ALA A 106 17.46 -7.65 -3.15
C ALA A 106 17.78 -8.16 -1.75
N GLU A 107 18.96 -8.76 -1.57
CA GLU A 107 19.42 -9.22 -0.24
C GLU A 107 19.74 -8.07 0.71
N TYR A 108 20.09 -6.87 0.18
CA TYR A 108 20.45 -5.70 0.99
C TYR A 108 19.93 -4.41 0.37
N ALA A 109 19.60 -3.45 1.23
CA ALA A 109 19.32 -2.06 0.85
C ALA A 109 19.99 -1.08 1.82
N ALA A 110 20.49 0.04 1.30
CA ALA A 110 20.87 1.20 2.09
C ALA A 110 19.65 2.13 2.19
N VAL A 111 19.22 2.43 3.40
CA VAL A 111 17.92 3.06 3.70
C VAL A 111 18.13 4.27 4.59
N PRO A 112 17.58 5.45 4.25
CA PRO A 112 17.62 6.61 5.12
C PRO A 112 17.00 6.31 6.50
N GLU A 113 17.65 6.79 7.56
CA GLU A 113 17.24 6.55 8.95
C GLU A 113 15.80 6.99 9.24
N ASP A 114 15.35 8.08 8.62
CA ASP A 114 14.07 8.75 8.87
C ASP A 114 12.84 8.04 8.27
N VAL A 115 13.05 6.99 7.48
CA VAL A 115 11.96 6.14 6.94
C VAL A 115 11.90 4.75 7.56
N LEU A 116 12.86 4.42 8.44
CA LEU A 116 12.94 3.15 9.15
C LEU A 116 12.19 3.18 10.48
N ALA A 117 11.63 2.06 10.88
CA ALA A 117 11.12 1.84 12.24
C ALA A 117 11.51 0.44 12.73
N ILE A 118 11.57 0.26 14.07
CA ILE A 118 11.76 -1.04 14.70
C ILE A 118 10.56 -1.94 14.37
N LYS A 119 10.84 -3.13 13.89
CA LYS A 119 9.81 -4.14 13.56
C LYS A 119 8.97 -4.49 14.80
N PRO A 120 7.65 -4.70 14.66
CA PRO A 120 6.83 -5.24 15.76
C PRO A 120 7.40 -6.56 16.27
N VAL A 121 7.57 -6.68 17.60
CA VAL A 121 8.27 -7.83 18.22
C VAL A 121 7.53 -9.16 18.06
N ASN A 122 6.22 -9.11 17.89
CA ASN A 122 5.33 -10.28 17.75
C ASN A 122 5.10 -10.72 16.30
N LEU A 123 5.75 -10.08 15.31
CA LEU A 123 5.56 -10.39 13.89
C LEU A 123 6.78 -11.07 13.28
N SER A 124 6.54 -11.95 12.30
CA SER A 124 7.58 -12.40 11.39
C SER A 124 8.04 -11.26 10.45
N PHE A 125 9.15 -11.45 9.72
CA PHE A 125 9.62 -10.47 8.73
C PHE A 125 8.62 -10.34 7.57
N GLU A 126 7.99 -11.44 7.18
CA GLU A 126 6.97 -11.50 6.13
C GLU A 126 5.73 -10.67 6.52
N GLU A 127 5.24 -10.84 7.74
CA GLU A 127 4.10 -10.09 8.28
C GLU A 127 4.43 -8.61 8.40
N ALA A 128 5.64 -8.26 8.84
CA ALA A 128 6.10 -6.89 8.93
C ALA A 128 6.21 -6.26 7.53
N ALA A 129 6.88 -6.92 6.56
CA ALA A 129 6.99 -6.41 5.20
C ALA A 129 5.61 -6.25 4.52
N ALA A 130 4.68 -7.18 4.77
CA ALA A 130 3.31 -7.10 4.26
C ALA A 130 2.56 -5.86 4.76
N SER A 131 2.87 -5.35 5.95
CA SER A 131 2.18 -4.21 6.56
C SER A 131 2.66 -2.85 6.05
N VAL A 132 3.92 -2.71 5.67
CA VAL A 132 4.61 -1.44 5.45
C VAL A 132 3.79 -0.43 4.64
N GLN A 133 3.74 -0.56 3.34
CA GLN A 133 3.03 0.39 2.48
C GLN A 133 1.51 0.28 2.65
N ALA A 134 0.98 -0.95 2.72
CA ALA A 134 -0.46 -1.16 2.71
C ALA A 134 -1.15 -0.57 3.96
N ALA A 135 -0.58 -0.77 5.15
CA ALA A 135 -1.13 -0.20 6.39
C ALA A 135 -0.89 1.31 6.46
N SER A 136 0.29 1.80 6.03
CA SER A 136 0.59 3.25 6.01
C SER A 136 -0.38 4.00 5.10
N VAL A 137 -0.62 3.50 3.89
CA VAL A 137 -1.57 4.10 2.95
C VAL A 137 -3.00 4.05 3.48
N ALA A 138 -3.41 2.95 4.11
CA ALA A 138 -4.71 2.84 4.76
C ALA A 138 -4.88 3.87 5.89
N LEU A 139 -3.88 4.00 6.78
CA LEU A 139 -3.87 4.95 7.88
C LEU A 139 -3.93 6.40 7.39
N GLN A 140 -3.07 6.75 6.42
CA GLN A 140 -3.05 8.10 5.84
C GLN A 140 -4.38 8.44 5.15
N GLY A 141 -4.99 7.49 4.43
CA GLY A 141 -6.30 7.68 3.82
C GLY A 141 -7.40 7.92 4.85
N LEU A 142 -7.42 7.15 5.93
CA LEU A 142 -8.38 7.33 7.03
C LEU A 142 -8.18 8.68 7.75
N ARG A 143 -6.93 9.08 8.00
CA ARG A 143 -6.60 10.38 8.61
C ARG A 143 -6.94 11.55 7.68
N GLN A 144 -6.64 11.46 6.38
CA GLN A 144 -7.05 12.47 5.40
C GLN A 144 -8.58 12.60 5.35
N GLY A 145 -9.31 11.50 5.46
CA GLY A 145 -10.76 11.47 5.57
C GLY A 145 -11.30 11.97 6.90
N GLN A 146 -10.44 12.35 7.85
CA GLN A 146 -10.78 12.85 9.18
C GLN A 146 -11.60 11.85 10.01
N ILE A 147 -11.15 10.58 10.02
CA ILE A 147 -11.82 9.52 10.79
C ILE A 147 -11.98 9.88 12.27
N LYS A 148 -13.16 9.63 12.84
CA LYS A 148 -13.50 9.86 14.25
C LYS A 148 -14.41 8.75 14.76
N SER A 149 -14.31 8.43 16.04
CA SER A 149 -15.17 7.45 16.68
C SER A 149 -16.66 7.73 16.45
N GLY A 150 -17.46 6.68 16.30
CA GLY A 150 -18.90 6.74 16.06
C GLY A 150 -19.31 7.00 14.60
N GLN A 151 -18.37 7.27 13.70
CA GLN A 151 -18.65 7.46 12.26
C GLN A 151 -19.01 6.16 11.56
N LYS A 152 -19.71 6.29 10.41
CA LYS A 152 -19.95 5.22 9.44
C LYS A 152 -18.94 5.31 8.31
N VAL A 153 -18.10 4.29 8.18
CA VAL A 153 -17.01 4.25 7.21
C VAL A 153 -17.25 3.15 6.18
N LEU A 154 -17.21 3.48 4.89
CA LEU A 154 -17.24 2.50 3.82
C LEU A 154 -15.83 2.31 3.25
N ILE A 155 -15.39 1.05 3.16
CA ILE A 155 -14.12 0.66 2.55
C ILE A 155 -14.40 -0.14 1.28
N TYR A 156 -14.18 0.46 0.13
CA TYR A 156 -14.36 -0.19 -1.17
C TYR A 156 -13.06 -0.91 -1.56
N GLY A 157 -13.16 -2.23 -1.83
CA GLY A 157 -12.01 -3.11 -2.03
C GLY A 157 -11.45 -3.68 -0.73
N ALA A 158 -12.33 -3.94 0.25
CA ALA A 158 -12.00 -4.34 1.62
C ALA A 158 -11.19 -5.63 1.74
N SER A 159 -11.19 -6.53 0.74
CA SER A 159 -10.43 -7.79 0.75
C SER A 159 -9.02 -7.70 0.16
N GLY A 160 -8.65 -6.57 -0.44
CA GLY A 160 -7.33 -6.36 -1.04
C GLY A 160 -6.26 -5.97 -0.03
N GLY A 161 -5.00 -5.82 -0.48
CA GLY A 161 -3.87 -5.52 0.39
C GLY A 161 -4.09 -4.31 1.29
N ILE A 162 -4.46 -3.14 0.75
CA ILE A 162 -4.75 -1.94 1.53
C ILE A 162 -6.08 -2.10 2.29
N GLY A 163 -7.09 -2.71 1.66
CA GLY A 163 -8.43 -2.86 2.24
C GLY A 163 -8.46 -3.64 3.55
N THR A 164 -7.68 -4.73 3.64
CA THR A 164 -7.60 -5.55 4.86
C THR A 164 -7.06 -4.78 6.06
N PHE A 165 -6.07 -3.92 5.85
CA PHE A 165 -5.57 -3.02 6.89
C PHE A 165 -6.55 -1.89 7.18
N ALA A 166 -7.18 -1.31 6.14
CA ALA A 166 -8.14 -0.22 6.31
C ALA A 166 -9.33 -0.62 7.19
N VAL A 167 -9.87 -1.85 7.02
CA VAL A 167 -10.94 -2.38 7.87
C VAL A 167 -10.49 -2.43 9.33
N GLN A 168 -9.36 -3.06 9.63
CA GLN A 168 -8.86 -3.27 10.98
C GLN A 168 -8.45 -1.96 11.65
N ILE A 169 -7.72 -1.08 10.93
CA ILE A 169 -7.33 0.24 11.44
C ILE A 169 -8.58 1.08 11.71
N ALA A 170 -9.56 1.12 10.80
CA ALA A 170 -10.82 1.84 11.04
C ALA A 170 -11.52 1.33 12.29
N LYS A 171 -11.63 0.01 12.48
CA LYS A 171 -12.19 -0.58 13.71
C LYS A 171 -11.47 -0.13 14.97
N SER A 172 -10.14 0.03 14.93
CA SER A 172 -9.38 0.54 16.09
C SER A 172 -9.72 1.98 16.47
N PHE A 173 -10.32 2.77 15.57
CA PHE A 173 -10.86 4.10 15.83
C PHE A 173 -12.29 4.11 16.39
N GLY A 174 -12.93 2.94 16.59
CA GLY A 174 -14.28 2.86 17.15
C GLY A 174 -15.38 3.31 16.19
N VAL A 175 -15.25 2.99 14.91
CA VAL A 175 -16.24 3.33 13.86
C VAL A 175 -17.04 2.10 13.42
N GLU A 176 -18.21 2.33 12.79
CA GLU A 176 -18.98 1.31 12.09
C GLU A 176 -18.39 1.14 10.68
N VAL A 177 -17.86 -0.06 10.37
CA VAL A 177 -17.21 -0.35 9.08
C VAL A 177 -18.13 -1.14 8.16
N THR A 178 -18.38 -0.60 6.97
CA THR A 178 -18.96 -1.33 5.84
C THR A 178 -17.88 -1.67 4.83
N GLY A 179 -17.58 -2.97 4.65
CA GLY A 179 -16.63 -3.46 3.65
C GLY A 179 -17.33 -3.82 2.34
N VAL A 180 -16.77 -3.40 1.20
CA VAL A 180 -17.26 -3.78 -0.13
C VAL A 180 -16.26 -4.73 -0.78
N CYS A 181 -16.70 -5.94 -1.14
CA CYS A 181 -15.86 -6.97 -1.76
C CYS A 181 -16.70 -7.88 -2.68
N SER A 182 -16.12 -8.90 -3.29
CA SER A 182 -16.84 -9.92 -4.06
C SER A 182 -17.41 -11.02 -3.17
N THR A 183 -18.39 -11.78 -3.68
CA THR A 183 -19.07 -12.88 -2.97
C THR A 183 -18.12 -13.79 -2.20
N ARG A 184 -17.04 -14.24 -2.82
CA ARG A 184 -16.07 -15.17 -2.21
C ARG A 184 -15.30 -14.62 -1.00
N ASN A 185 -15.38 -13.30 -0.75
CA ASN A 185 -14.62 -12.60 0.28
C ASN A 185 -15.51 -12.07 1.42
N LEU A 186 -16.81 -12.34 1.42
CA LEU A 186 -17.74 -11.77 2.40
C LEU A 186 -17.38 -12.17 3.84
N ASP A 187 -17.22 -13.47 4.10
CA ASP A 187 -16.92 -13.96 5.44
C ASP A 187 -15.50 -13.57 5.88
N PHE A 188 -14.57 -13.55 4.94
CA PHE A 188 -13.22 -13.05 5.19
C PHE A 188 -13.22 -11.58 5.62
N VAL A 189 -13.96 -10.71 4.96
CA VAL A 189 -14.02 -9.28 5.34
C VAL A 189 -14.76 -9.09 6.68
N ARG A 190 -15.76 -9.92 6.99
CA ARG A 190 -16.39 -9.95 8.33
C ARG A 190 -15.39 -10.36 9.41
N SER A 191 -14.55 -11.37 9.15
CA SER A 191 -13.55 -11.82 10.12
C SER A 191 -12.46 -10.78 10.41
N LEU A 192 -12.28 -9.77 9.53
CA LEU A 192 -11.41 -8.62 9.77
C LEU A 192 -12.04 -7.55 10.67
N GLY A 193 -13.30 -7.72 11.06
CA GLY A 193 -14.04 -6.81 11.93
C GLY A 193 -15.02 -5.86 11.22
N ALA A 194 -15.32 -6.05 9.94
CA ALA A 194 -16.35 -5.27 9.26
C ALA A 194 -17.74 -5.59 9.85
N ASP A 195 -18.47 -4.56 10.27
CA ASP A 195 -19.83 -4.69 10.86
C ASP A 195 -20.86 -5.03 9.78
N ARG A 196 -20.65 -4.54 8.56
CA ARG A 196 -21.46 -4.83 7.37
C ARG A 196 -20.57 -5.15 6.19
N VAL A 197 -21.03 -6.06 5.33
CA VAL A 197 -20.33 -6.38 4.08
C VAL A 197 -21.30 -6.36 2.92
N ILE A 198 -20.89 -5.69 1.83
CA ILE A 198 -21.65 -5.54 0.58
C ILE A 198 -20.95 -6.30 -0.53
N ASP A 199 -21.70 -7.15 -1.20
CA ASP A 199 -21.25 -7.87 -2.40
C ASP A 199 -21.46 -7.00 -3.64
N TYR A 200 -20.40 -6.40 -4.17
CA TYR A 200 -20.51 -5.53 -5.35
C TYR A 200 -20.92 -6.27 -6.63
N THR A 201 -20.88 -7.60 -6.65
CA THR A 201 -21.33 -8.41 -7.79
C THR A 201 -22.85 -8.56 -7.83
N LYS A 202 -23.53 -8.30 -6.69
CA LYS A 202 -24.97 -8.47 -6.53
C LYS A 202 -25.69 -7.17 -6.18
N GLU A 203 -24.99 -6.22 -5.53
CA GLU A 203 -25.59 -5.00 -5.01
C GLU A 203 -24.75 -3.76 -5.37
N ASP A 204 -25.39 -2.73 -5.90
CA ASP A 204 -24.79 -1.39 -6.04
C ASP A 204 -24.97 -0.61 -4.72
N PHE A 205 -23.91 -0.52 -3.90
CA PHE A 205 -23.93 0.19 -2.63
C PHE A 205 -24.40 1.66 -2.76
N THR A 206 -24.33 2.23 -3.95
CA THR A 206 -24.76 3.62 -4.17
C THR A 206 -26.28 3.77 -4.33
N LYS A 207 -27.01 2.65 -4.32
CA LYS A 207 -28.48 2.59 -4.49
C LYS A 207 -29.22 2.03 -3.27
N ASN A 208 -28.50 1.54 -2.24
CA ASN A 208 -29.11 0.91 -1.06
C ASN A 208 -29.61 1.91 0.01
N GLY A 209 -29.54 3.21 -0.25
CA GLY A 209 -30.01 4.27 0.67
C GLY A 209 -29.08 4.58 1.83
N LEU A 210 -28.01 3.80 2.04
CA LEU A 210 -27.04 4.04 3.10
C LEU A 210 -26.17 5.26 2.81
N LYS A 211 -25.80 5.98 3.87
CA LYS A 211 -24.89 7.12 3.82
C LYS A 211 -23.73 6.91 4.76
N TYR A 212 -22.60 7.52 4.40
CA TYR A 212 -21.31 7.33 5.08
C TYR A 212 -20.68 8.67 5.41
N ASP A 213 -19.95 8.73 6.52
CA ASP A 213 -19.18 9.89 6.94
C ASP A 213 -17.80 9.89 6.24
N LEU A 214 -17.28 8.70 5.96
CA LEU A 214 -16.04 8.51 5.22
C LEU A 214 -16.18 7.35 4.25
N ILE A 215 -15.74 7.58 3.01
CA ILE A 215 -15.58 6.53 2.00
C ILE A 215 -14.11 6.46 1.60
N LEU A 216 -13.49 5.30 1.81
CA LEU A 216 -12.13 4.98 1.40
C LEU A 216 -12.18 4.02 0.21
N ALA A 217 -11.79 4.48 -0.98
CA ALA A 217 -11.78 3.65 -2.19
C ALA A 217 -10.36 3.15 -2.50
N THR A 218 -10.11 1.87 -2.22
CA THR A 218 -8.79 1.24 -2.41
C THR A 218 -8.70 0.49 -3.74
N ALA A 219 -9.82 0.22 -4.38
CA ALA A 219 -9.91 -0.53 -5.64
C ALA A 219 -11.18 -0.17 -6.42
N GLY A 220 -11.27 -0.73 -7.64
CA GLY A 220 -12.47 -0.62 -8.48
C GLY A 220 -12.64 0.75 -9.11
N TYR A 221 -13.78 0.92 -9.79
CA TYR A 221 -14.16 2.18 -10.42
C TYR A 221 -15.64 2.46 -10.18
N ASN A 222 -15.91 3.63 -9.64
CA ASN A 222 -17.22 4.25 -9.64
C ASN A 222 -17.08 5.73 -9.95
N SER A 223 -18.11 6.33 -10.54
CA SER A 223 -18.13 7.78 -10.75
C SER A 223 -18.05 8.51 -9.42
N ILE A 224 -17.22 9.54 -9.33
CA ILE A 224 -17.07 10.39 -8.14
C ILE A 224 -18.41 11.00 -7.69
N PHE A 225 -19.35 11.23 -8.62
CA PHE A 225 -20.70 11.70 -8.32
C PHE A 225 -21.54 10.66 -7.56
N LYS A 226 -21.33 9.36 -7.84
CA LYS A 226 -21.96 8.28 -7.08
C LYS A 226 -21.46 8.28 -5.65
N TYR A 227 -20.14 8.38 -5.43
CA TYR A 227 -19.56 8.51 -4.08
C TYR A 227 -20.09 9.76 -3.37
N LYS A 228 -20.10 10.92 -4.03
CA LYS A 228 -20.63 12.16 -3.43
C LYS A 228 -22.07 12.04 -2.96
N ARG A 229 -22.93 11.31 -3.70
CA ARG A 229 -24.33 11.10 -3.31
C ARG A 229 -24.50 10.19 -2.08
N THR A 230 -23.57 9.26 -1.85
CA THR A 230 -23.60 8.33 -0.71
C THR A 230 -22.91 8.89 0.55
N LEU A 231 -22.35 10.11 0.50
CA LEU A 231 -21.81 10.79 1.65
C LEU A 231 -22.90 11.50 2.46
N ASN A 232 -22.78 11.44 3.80
CA ASN A 232 -23.48 12.32 4.73
C ASN A 232 -23.09 13.80 4.50
N PRO A 233 -23.84 14.77 5.01
CA PRO A 233 -23.33 16.14 5.15
C PRO A 233 -21.98 16.14 5.87
N ASN A 234 -21.03 16.94 5.39
CA ASN A 234 -19.63 17.00 5.89
C ASN A 234 -18.83 15.71 5.75
N GLY A 235 -19.32 14.70 5.01
CA GLY A 235 -18.61 13.45 4.79
C GLY A 235 -17.44 13.60 3.80
N SER A 236 -16.50 12.66 3.88
CA SER A 236 -15.26 12.65 3.08
C SER A 236 -15.18 11.45 2.17
N TYR A 237 -14.67 11.65 0.95
CA TYR A 237 -14.27 10.58 0.02
C TYR A 237 -12.79 10.69 -0.25
N VAL A 238 -12.06 9.59 -0.03
CA VAL A 238 -10.63 9.49 -0.28
C VAL A 238 -10.37 8.36 -1.27
N MET A 239 -9.87 8.71 -2.44
CA MET A 239 -9.43 7.75 -3.44
C MET A 239 -7.97 7.37 -3.17
N ILE A 240 -7.70 6.09 -2.98
CA ILE A 240 -6.35 5.54 -2.81
C ILE A 240 -5.90 4.80 -4.07
N GLY A 241 -6.74 3.92 -4.57
CA GLY A 241 -6.44 3.08 -5.72
C GLY A 241 -7.58 3.04 -6.72
N GLY A 242 -7.32 2.40 -7.86
CA GLY A 242 -8.30 2.31 -8.91
C GLY A 242 -8.01 1.21 -9.92
N SER A 243 -8.72 1.24 -11.04
CA SER A 243 -8.46 0.33 -12.15
C SER A 243 -7.21 0.76 -12.90
N MET A 244 -6.32 -0.20 -13.19
CA MET A 244 -5.19 0.03 -14.13
C MET A 244 -5.54 -0.26 -15.59
N LYS A 245 -6.68 -0.90 -15.84
CA LYS A 245 -7.07 -1.35 -17.19
C LYS A 245 -8.06 -0.40 -17.82
N GLY A 246 -7.83 -0.09 -19.09
CA GLY A 246 -8.73 0.68 -19.92
C GLY A 246 -8.77 2.20 -19.65
N PRO A 247 -9.69 2.92 -20.31
CA PRO A 247 -9.80 4.37 -20.23
C PRO A 247 -10.18 4.90 -18.85
N HIS A 248 -10.72 4.03 -18.00
CA HIS A 248 -11.15 4.40 -16.64
C HIS A 248 -10.00 4.75 -15.69
N ALA A 249 -8.78 4.25 -15.94
CA ALA A 249 -7.64 4.52 -15.07
C ALA A 249 -7.28 6.02 -15.01
N MET A 250 -7.09 6.64 -16.18
CA MET A 250 -6.79 8.07 -16.26
C MET A 250 -7.96 8.94 -15.80
N MET A 251 -9.19 8.54 -16.17
CA MET A 251 -10.41 9.25 -15.73
C MET A 251 -10.56 9.23 -14.21
N GLN A 252 -10.22 8.12 -13.56
CA GLN A 252 -10.32 7.98 -12.10
C GLN A 252 -9.30 8.87 -11.38
N ILE A 253 -8.06 8.93 -11.88
CA ILE A 253 -7.02 9.83 -11.35
C ILE A 253 -7.49 11.29 -11.51
N ALA A 254 -7.96 11.66 -12.71
CA ALA A 254 -8.46 13.01 -12.95
C ALA A 254 -9.66 13.35 -12.06
N GLN A 255 -10.59 12.43 -11.87
CA GLN A 255 -11.73 12.61 -10.96
C GLN A 255 -11.29 12.82 -9.51
N GLY A 256 -10.36 12.01 -9.00
CA GLY A 256 -9.90 12.13 -7.61
C GLY A 256 -9.05 13.36 -7.37
N MET A 257 -8.11 13.65 -8.25
CA MET A 257 -7.11 14.71 -8.00
C MET A 257 -7.54 16.08 -8.50
N LEU A 258 -8.27 16.16 -9.62
CA LEU A 258 -8.66 17.45 -10.23
C LEU A 258 -10.12 17.79 -9.97
N LEU A 259 -11.04 16.88 -10.29
CA LEU A 259 -12.47 17.16 -10.18
C LEU A 259 -12.96 17.12 -8.73
N GLY A 260 -12.43 16.19 -7.90
CA GLY A 260 -12.83 16.03 -6.51
C GLY A 260 -12.85 17.33 -5.71
N PRO A 261 -11.72 18.06 -5.64
CA PRO A 261 -11.67 19.35 -4.95
C PRO A 261 -12.70 20.36 -5.46
N LEU A 262 -12.89 20.43 -6.80
CA LEU A 262 -13.81 21.39 -7.42
C LEU A 262 -15.30 21.12 -7.09
N ILE A 263 -15.67 19.84 -6.94
CA ILE A 263 -17.05 19.46 -6.60
C ILE A 263 -17.28 19.27 -5.09
N SER A 264 -16.28 19.58 -4.27
CA SER A 264 -16.37 19.54 -2.80
C SER A 264 -17.24 20.70 -2.31
N THR A 265 -18.54 20.46 -2.24
CA THR A 265 -19.56 21.44 -1.84
C THR A 265 -20.46 20.89 -0.74
N GLY A 266 -21.16 21.75 0.00
CA GLY A 266 -22.06 21.33 1.09
C GLY A 266 -21.32 20.64 2.23
N GLY A 267 -20.12 21.11 2.56
CA GLY A 267 -19.26 20.52 3.60
C GLY A 267 -18.57 19.20 3.22
N LYS A 268 -18.94 18.57 2.08
CA LYS A 268 -18.33 17.32 1.63
C LYS A 268 -16.93 17.55 1.06
N LYS A 269 -15.98 16.66 1.37
CA LYS A 269 -14.60 16.70 0.91
C LYS A 269 -14.34 15.49 0.01
N LEU A 270 -13.91 15.73 -1.22
CA LEU A 270 -13.59 14.66 -2.17
C LEU A 270 -12.17 14.85 -2.72
N GLY A 271 -11.36 13.81 -2.72
CA GLY A 271 -10.00 13.92 -3.24
C GLY A 271 -9.28 12.58 -3.36
N GLY A 272 -8.10 12.62 -3.98
CA GLY A 272 -7.14 11.53 -4.01
C GLY A 272 -6.15 11.63 -2.86
N LEU A 273 -5.60 10.51 -2.43
CA LEU A 273 -4.51 10.43 -1.47
C LEU A 273 -3.16 10.54 -2.21
N SER A 274 -2.28 11.41 -1.72
CA SER A 274 -0.85 11.39 -2.03
C SER A 274 -0.11 10.83 -0.82
N ALA A 275 0.07 9.52 -0.79
CA ALA A 275 0.76 8.84 0.31
C ALA A 275 2.26 9.11 0.26
N LYS A 276 2.90 9.12 1.44
CA LYS A 276 4.35 9.28 1.61
C LYS A 276 4.89 8.26 2.60
N ALA A 277 6.15 7.87 2.43
CA ALA A 277 6.88 7.15 3.47
C ALA A 277 6.91 7.99 4.76
N SER A 278 6.65 7.38 5.90
CA SER A 278 6.49 8.07 7.18
C SER A 278 6.85 7.13 8.33
N GLN A 279 7.98 7.39 8.98
CA GLN A 279 8.39 6.68 10.19
C GLN A 279 7.33 6.79 11.31
N PRO A 280 6.74 7.96 11.61
CA PRO A 280 5.69 8.06 12.62
C PRO A 280 4.45 7.19 12.33
N ASP A 281 4.09 7.00 11.05
CA ASP A 281 2.99 6.12 10.69
C ASP A 281 3.35 4.65 10.93
N LEU A 282 4.58 4.25 10.62
CA LEU A 282 5.07 2.89 10.90
C LEU A 282 5.09 2.60 12.41
N VAL A 283 5.51 3.57 13.22
CA VAL A 283 5.48 3.44 14.69
C VAL A 283 4.06 3.26 15.19
N PHE A 284 3.11 4.06 14.71
CA PHE A 284 1.70 3.91 15.09
C PHE A 284 1.12 2.55 14.66
N ILE A 285 1.45 2.10 13.44
CA ILE A 285 1.04 0.78 12.92
C ILE A 285 1.64 -0.34 13.79
N LYS A 286 2.92 -0.23 14.15
CA LYS A 286 3.61 -1.16 15.06
C LYS A 286 2.82 -1.31 16.36
N GLU A 287 2.45 -0.20 17.02
CA GLU A 287 1.67 -0.22 18.26
C GLU A 287 0.33 -0.95 18.11
N LEU A 288 -0.39 -0.71 17.00
CA LEU A 288 -1.64 -1.41 16.72
C LEU A 288 -1.43 -2.93 16.51
N MET A 289 -0.34 -3.31 15.86
CA MET A 289 -0.02 -4.71 15.59
C MET A 289 0.45 -5.44 16.86
N GLU A 290 1.27 -4.80 17.67
CA GLU A 290 1.70 -5.34 18.97
C GLU A 290 0.52 -5.50 19.95
N ALA A 291 -0.45 -4.58 19.89
CA ALA A 291 -1.71 -4.68 20.64
C ALA A 291 -2.71 -5.72 20.08
N GLY A 292 -2.37 -6.41 18.98
CA GLY A 292 -3.23 -7.40 18.33
C GLY A 292 -4.47 -6.81 17.62
N LYS A 293 -4.56 -5.47 17.50
CA LYS A 293 -5.67 -4.78 16.84
C LYS A 293 -5.62 -4.83 15.33
N VAL A 294 -4.42 -5.00 14.77
CA VAL A 294 -4.17 -5.09 13.33
C VAL A 294 -3.26 -6.30 13.07
N LYS A 295 -3.61 -7.11 12.08
CA LYS A 295 -2.84 -8.29 11.65
C LYS A 295 -2.60 -8.23 10.14
N SER A 296 -1.41 -8.64 9.72
CA SER A 296 -1.11 -8.83 8.30
C SER A 296 -1.84 -10.05 7.76
N VAL A 297 -2.45 -9.89 6.58
CA VAL A 297 -3.01 -11.01 5.83
C VAL A 297 -2.11 -11.27 4.63
N ILE A 298 -1.45 -12.40 4.62
CA ILE A 298 -0.59 -12.86 3.52
C ILE A 298 -1.38 -13.87 2.70
N ASP A 299 -1.57 -13.56 1.43
CA ASP A 299 -2.27 -14.44 0.48
C ASP A 299 -1.33 -15.51 -0.06
N LYS A 300 -0.12 -15.09 -0.45
CA LYS A 300 0.91 -15.99 -0.97
C LYS A 300 2.32 -15.43 -0.78
N SER A 301 3.30 -16.32 -0.57
CA SER A 301 4.72 -15.99 -0.49
C SER A 301 5.47 -16.61 -1.68
N TYR A 302 6.49 -15.92 -2.16
CA TYR A 302 7.37 -16.34 -3.24
C TYR A 302 8.82 -16.06 -2.86
N PRO A 303 9.79 -16.88 -3.27
CA PRO A 303 11.21 -16.56 -3.10
C PRO A 303 11.63 -15.42 -4.05
N LEU A 304 12.80 -14.83 -3.78
CA LEU A 304 13.33 -13.67 -4.53
C LEU A 304 13.43 -13.93 -6.04
N ASP A 305 13.85 -15.09 -6.45
CA ASP A 305 14.00 -15.48 -7.87
C ASP A 305 12.64 -15.66 -8.58
N GLU A 306 11.54 -15.76 -7.83
CA GLU A 306 10.19 -15.88 -8.38
C GLU A 306 9.39 -14.55 -8.36
N VAL A 307 10.05 -13.40 -8.18
CA VAL A 307 9.37 -12.08 -8.16
C VAL A 307 8.52 -11.84 -9.41
N ALA A 308 8.96 -12.29 -10.60
CA ALA A 308 8.17 -12.17 -11.82
C ALA A 308 6.84 -12.93 -11.72
N ALA A 309 6.84 -14.14 -11.15
CA ALA A 309 5.63 -14.94 -10.92
C ALA A 309 4.72 -14.30 -9.87
N ALA A 310 5.30 -13.73 -8.80
CA ALA A 310 4.56 -13.00 -7.77
C ALA A 310 3.83 -11.77 -8.35
N LEU A 311 4.49 -11.01 -9.21
CA LEU A 311 3.90 -9.85 -9.88
C LEU A 311 2.79 -10.23 -10.85
N ARG A 312 2.92 -11.32 -11.59
CA ARG A 312 1.84 -11.84 -12.44
C ARG A 312 0.64 -12.29 -11.61
N TYR A 313 0.88 -13.00 -10.51
CA TYR A 313 -0.18 -13.40 -9.59
C TYR A 313 -0.93 -12.17 -9.06
N TYR A 314 -0.19 -11.14 -8.64
CA TYR A 314 -0.76 -9.89 -8.18
C TYR A 314 -1.56 -9.14 -9.29
N GLU A 315 -1.05 -9.13 -10.54
CA GLU A 315 -1.72 -8.48 -11.68
C GLU A 315 -3.11 -9.06 -11.97
N ASN A 316 -3.32 -10.35 -11.73
CA ASN A 316 -4.60 -11.01 -11.89
C ASN A 316 -5.68 -10.54 -10.89
N ARG A 317 -5.31 -9.72 -9.89
CA ARG A 317 -6.18 -9.01 -8.94
C ARG A 317 -7.16 -9.90 -8.16
N HIS A 318 -6.74 -11.10 -7.84
CA HIS A 318 -7.55 -12.04 -7.03
C HIS A 318 -6.99 -12.24 -5.63
N THR A 319 -6.03 -11.40 -5.21
CA THR A 319 -5.36 -11.51 -3.92
C THR A 319 -6.27 -11.17 -2.74
N ARG A 320 -6.17 -11.96 -1.68
CA ARG A 320 -6.73 -11.68 -0.35
C ARG A 320 -5.62 -11.16 0.55
N GLY A 321 -5.51 -9.85 0.72
CA GLY A 321 -4.37 -9.26 1.44
C GLY A 321 -3.14 -9.10 0.56
N LYS A 322 -1.96 -9.47 1.05
CA LYS A 322 -0.66 -9.16 0.48
C LYS A 322 0.04 -10.37 -0.14
N VAL A 323 0.83 -10.10 -1.16
CA VAL A 323 1.82 -11.05 -1.72
C VAL A 323 3.19 -10.64 -1.18
N VAL A 324 3.93 -11.60 -0.65
CA VAL A 324 5.22 -11.39 0.01
C VAL A 324 6.34 -12.06 -0.79
N ILE A 325 7.53 -11.48 -0.71
CA ILE A 325 8.78 -12.04 -1.23
C ILE A 325 9.68 -12.39 -0.05
N THR A 326 10.11 -13.63 0.05
CA THR A 326 11.10 -14.09 1.03
C THR A 326 12.51 -13.98 0.43
N ILE A 327 13.48 -13.54 1.25
CA ILE A 327 14.85 -13.25 0.82
C ILE A 327 15.87 -13.91 1.73
#